data_419de3173931ce6d6ca5ee25f2a57a39
#
_entry.id   419de3173931ce6d6ca5ee25f2a57a39
#
_cell.length_a   1.000
_cell.length_b   1.000
_cell.length_c   1.000
_cell.angle_alpha   90.00
_cell.angle_beta   90.00
_cell.angle_gamma   90.00
#
_symmetry.space_group_name_H-M   'P 1'
#
loop_
_entity.id
_entity.type
_entity.pdbx_description
1 polymer ?
#
loop_
_entity_poly.entity_id
_entity_poly.type
_entity_poly.pdbx_seq_one_letter_code
_entity_poly.pdbx_strand_id
1 'polypeptide(L)'
;VYTTPGNHSRIVAKKEDALDGENMDVLLPFYLKARMQNFKNISIMDNRIEPEIAMFCIRGKTIMAAHGHKDVPANVVQSFTMMFGIKPDIVLLGHRHTNGLSTVFDTKVIQSGCVSGSDEYAVSIRKVNMPEQTVSVIDENGLVCLYDIQLS
;
A
#
# COMPACT_ATOMS: atom_id res chain seq x y z
N VAL A 1 10.29 -0.74 7.29
CA VAL A 1 9.31 -1.42 6.44
C VAL A 1 7.96 -1.31 7.11
N TYR A 2 6.93 -0.93 6.37
CA TYR A 2 5.53 -1.00 6.75
C TYR A 2 4.82 -2.02 5.86
N THR A 3 3.80 -2.69 6.40
CA THR A 3 2.94 -3.62 5.66
C THR A 3 1.49 -3.21 5.84
N THR A 4 0.67 -3.39 4.81
CA THR A 4 -0.77 -3.19 4.87
C THR A 4 -1.47 -4.46 4.41
N PRO A 5 -2.48 -4.97 5.13
CA PRO A 5 -3.17 -6.18 4.73
C PRO A 5 -4.00 -5.97 3.46
N GLY A 6 -3.97 -6.96 2.58
CA GLY A 6 -4.76 -7.00 1.36
C GLY A 6 -6.12 -7.68 1.57
N ASN A 7 -6.92 -7.76 0.51
CA ASN A 7 -8.25 -8.38 0.56
C ASN A 7 -8.28 -9.83 0.06
N HIS A 8 -7.16 -10.40 -0.36
CA HIS A 8 -7.09 -11.77 -0.89
C HIS A 8 -6.57 -12.80 0.12
N SER A 9 -5.91 -12.38 1.18
CA SER A 9 -5.32 -13.26 2.21
C SER A 9 -6.29 -13.62 3.34
N ARG A 10 -7.61 -13.50 3.10
CA ARG A 10 -8.64 -13.88 4.07
C ARG A 10 -8.58 -15.37 4.40
N ILE A 11 -8.92 -15.72 5.64
CA ILE A 11 -8.87 -17.11 6.14
C ILE A 11 -10.04 -17.94 5.59
N VAL A 12 -11.18 -17.29 5.31
CA VAL A 12 -12.40 -17.94 4.82
C VAL A 12 -12.49 -17.92 3.30
N ALA A 13 -13.14 -18.93 2.72
CA ALA A 13 -13.25 -19.07 1.27
C ALA A 13 -14.15 -18.02 0.63
N LYS A 14 -15.24 -17.63 1.30
CA LYS A 14 -16.20 -16.65 0.78
C LYS A 14 -15.94 -15.28 1.36
N LYS A 15 -16.04 -14.25 0.53
CA LYS A 15 -15.78 -12.85 0.92
C LYS A 15 -16.79 -12.36 1.96
N GLU A 16 -18.04 -12.75 1.83
CA GLU A 16 -19.14 -12.38 2.73
C GLU A 16 -19.02 -12.97 4.13
N ASP A 17 -18.25 -14.03 4.30
CA ASP A 17 -17.98 -14.67 5.60
C ASP A 17 -16.73 -14.14 6.28
N ALA A 18 -15.97 -13.24 5.62
CA ALA A 18 -14.73 -12.70 6.16
C ALA A 18 -15.00 -11.64 7.22
N LEU A 19 -14.42 -11.81 8.40
CA LEU A 19 -14.38 -10.77 9.42
C LEU A 19 -13.18 -9.84 9.20
N ASP A 20 -13.36 -8.57 9.49
CA ASP A 20 -12.28 -7.59 9.47
C ASP A 20 -11.19 -8.03 10.48
N GLY A 21 -9.94 -8.07 10.01
CA GLY A 21 -8.81 -8.54 10.82
C GLY A 21 -8.50 -10.04 10.72
N GLU A 22 -9.41 -10.88 10.20
CA GLU A 22 -9.13 -12.30 9.91
C GLU A 22 -8.44 -12.49 8.56
N ASN A 23 -7.20 -12.02 8.50
CA ASN A 23 -6.40 -11.97 7.28
C ASN A 23 -4.98 -12.47 7.57
N MET A 24 -4.48 -13.40 6.75
CA MET A 24 -3.13 -13.97 6.91
C MET A 24 -2.01 -12.93 6.76
N ASP A 25 -2.27 -11.81 6.10
CA ASP A 25 -1.28 -10.73 5.94
C ASP A 25 -0.89 -10.09 7.30
N VAL A 26 -1.72 -10.21 8.34
CA VAL A 26 -1.36 -9.73 9.70
C VAL A 26 -0.18 -10.51 10.30
N LEU A 27 0.11 -11.70 9.80
CA LEU A 27 1.28 -12.49 10.21
C LEU A 27 2.57 -12.02 9.54
N LEU A 28 2.48 -11.29 8.43
CA LEU A 28 3.64 -10.84 7.65
C LEU A 28 4.60 -9.98 8.48
N PRO A 29 4.18 -8.93 9.19
CA PRO A 29 5.10 -8.13 10.01
C PRO A 29 5.76 -8.95 11.12
N PHE A 30 5.05 -9.89 11.74
CA PHE A 30 5.63 -10.82 12.72
C PHE A 30 6.73 -11.68 12.09
N TYR A 31 6.44 -12.31 10.95
CA TYR A 31 7.42 -13.13 10.22
C TYR A 31 8.64 -12.30 9.80
N LEU A 32 8.43 -11.09 9.27
CA LEU A 32 9.52 -10.21 8.87
C LEU A 32 10.38 -9.79 10.06
N LYS A 33 9.78 -9.45 11.21
CA LYS A 33 10.52 -9.15 12.44
C LYS A 33 11.41 -10.32 12.85
N ALA A 34 10.89 -11.54 12.86
CA ALA A 34 11.64 -12.74 13.19
C ALA A 34 12.80 -13.02 12.21
N ARG A 35 12.57 -12.86 10.91
CA ARG A 35 13.58 -13.11 9.86
C ARG A 35 14.65 -12.02 9.78
N MET A 36 14.28 -10.77 10.03
CA MET A 36 15.16 -9.60 9.86
C MET A 36 15.83 -9.14 11.16
N GLN A 37 15.65 -9.87 12.29
CA GLN A 37 16.17 -9.47 13.60
C GLN A 37 17.69 -9.22 13.65
N ASN A 38 18.47 -9.89 12.78
CA ASN A 38 19.90 -9.74 12.69
C ASN A 38 20.38 -8.59 11.78
N PHE A 39 19.46 -7.94 11.07
CA PHE A 39 19.77 -6.82 10.17
C PHE A 39 19.53 -5.49 10.87
N LYS A 40 20.61 -4.87 11.39
CA LYS A 40 20.52 -3.61 12.16
C LYS A 40 20.01 -2.40 11.36
N ASN A 41 20.08 -2.47 10.05
CA ASN A 41 19.64 -1.43 9.12
C ASN A 41 18.19 -1.61 8.64
N ILE A 42 17.47 -2.63 9.13
CA ILE A 42 16.08 -2.90 8.77
C ILE A 42 15.20 -2.79 10.02
N SER A 43 14.18 -1.97 9.93
CA SER A 43 13.15 -1.85 10.97
C SER A 43 11.79 -2.20 10.40
N ILE A 44 11.08 -3.13 11.03
CA ILE A 44 9.71 -3.48 10.71
C ILE A 44 8.79 -2.74 11.68
N MET A 45 7.95 -1.88 11.13
CA MET A 45 7.10 -0.98 11.90
C MET A 45 5.67 -1.50 11.97
N ASP A 46 5.01 -1.26 13.09
CA ASP A 46 3.59 -1.58 13.25
C ASP A 46 2.72 -0.38 12.87
N ASN A 47 1.56 -0.65 12.28
CA ASN A 47 0.53 0.34 12.05
C ASN A 47 -0.20 0.61 13.39
N ARG A 48 0.09 1.76 14.02
CA ARG A 48 -0.34 2.03 15.41
C ARG A 48 -1.73 2.64 15.53
N ILE A 49 -2.18 3.34 14.49
CA ILE A 49 -3.43 4.10 14.52
C ILE A 49 -4.57 3.28 13.91
N GLU A 50 -4.30 2.70 12.74
CA GLU A 50 -5.25 1.88 12.00
C GLU A 50 -4.50 0.68 11.40
N PRO A 51 -4.91 -0.58 11.68
CA PRO A 51 -4.19 -1.76 11.21
C PRO A 51 -4.02 -1.85 9.69
N GLU A 52 -4.98 -1.34 8.93
CA GLU A 52 -4.97 -1.39 7.47
C GLU A 52 -4.25 -0.20 6.80
N ILE A 53 -3.90 0.84 7.58
CA ILE A 53 -3.29 2.07 7.06
C ILE A 53 -1.97 2.35 7.78
N ALA A 54 -0.88 2.32 7.04
CA ALA A 54 0.42 2.76 7.54
C ALA A 54 0.51 4.29 7.44
N MET A 55 0.93 4.94 8.53
CA MET A 55 1.20 6.38 8.56
C MET A 55 2.63 6.61 9.06
N PHE A 56 3.42 7.36 8.29
CA PHE A 56 4.81 7.64 8.62
C PHE A 56 5.29 8.95 7.98
N CYS A 57 6.45 9.41 8.40
CA CYS A 57 7.05 10.65 7.90
C CYS A 57 8.39 10.37 7.22
N ILE A 58 8.59 10.95 6.03
CA ILE A 58 9.88 10.96 5.32
C ILE A 58 10.19 12.41 4.95
N ARG A 59 11.36 12.91 5.36
CA ARG A 59 11.79 14.30 5.06
C ARG A 59 10.76 15.36 5.41
N GLY A 60 10.02 15.18 6.52
CA GLY A 60 8.97 16.11 6.95
C GLY A 60 7.64 15.95 6.19
N LYS A 61 7.53 15.02 5.23
CA LYS A 61 6.29 14.75 4.50
C LYS A 61 5.52 13.61 5.15
N THR A 62 4.24 13.81 5.36
CA THR A 62 3.32 12.79 5.86
C THR A 62 2.91 11.86 4.74
N ILE A 63 3.20 10.58 4.91
CA ILE A 63 2.88 9.52 3.96
C ILE A 63 1.87 8.58 4.61
N MET A 64 0.80 8.30 3.89
CA MET A 64 -0.18 7.28 4.27
C MET A 64 -0.21 6.20 3.19
N ALA A 65 -0.24 4.93 3.63
CA ALA A 65 -0.27 3.80 2.71
C ALA A 65 -1.37 2.81 3.11
N ALA A 66 -2.11 2.33 2.14
CA ALA A 66 -3.13 1.30 2.30
C ALA A 66 -3.10 0.33 1.12
N HIS A 67 -3.71 -0.85 1.28
CA HIS A 67 -3.87 -1.76 0.13
C HIS A 67 -4.73 -1.13 -0.97
N GLY A 68 -5.76 -0.38 -0.63
CA GLY A 68 -6.58 0.38 -1.60
C GLY A 68 -7.84 -0.33 -2.08
N HIS A 69 -8.21 -1.49 -1.53
CA HIS A 69 -9.46 -2.20 -1.91
C HIS A 69 -10.72 -1.51 -1.40
N LYS A 70 -10.60 -0.70 -0.34
CA LYS A 70 -11.67 0.15 0.22
C LYS A 70 -11.61 1.59 -0.31
N ASP A 71 -10.56 1.93 -1.10
CA ASP A 71 -10.23 3.30 -1.45
C ASP A 71 -10.36 3.57 -2.95
N VAL A 72 -10.85 4.76 -3.27
CA VAL A 72 -10.85 5.31 -4.63
C VAL A 72 -9.80 6.41 -4.70
N PRO A 73 -8.82 6.37 -5.62
CA PRO A 73 -7.74 7.37 -5.69
C PRO A 73 -8.22 8.82 -5.70
N ALA A 74 -9.37 9.10 -6.32
CA ALA A 74 -9.94 10.44 -6.37
C ALA A 74 -10.43 10.97 -5.00
N ASN A 75 -10.81 10.07 -4.07
CA ASN A 75 -11.44 10.43 -2.80
C ASN A 75 -10.59 10.09 -1.58
N VAL A 76 -9.54 9.27 -1.73
CA VAL A 76 -8.75 8.75 -0.61
C VAL A 76 -8.13 9.84 0.25
N VAL A 77 -7.69 10.93 -0.36
CA VAL A 77 -7.09 12.07 0.36
C VAL A 77 -8.09 12.70 1.32
N GLN A 78 -9.32 12.92 0.85
CA GLN A 78 -10.40 13.44 1.70
C GLN A 78 -10.75 12.46 2.81
N SER A 79 -10.92 11.19 2.49
CA SER A 79 -11.24 10.14 3.46
C SER A 79 -10.20 10.06 4.57
N PHE A 80 -8.91 9.99 4.22
CA PHE A 80 -7.83 9.91 5.21
C PHE A 80 -7.70 11.20 6.02
N THR A 81 -7.87 12.36 5.40
CA THR A 81 -7.87 13.63 6.12
C THR A 81 -9.01 13.69 7.15
N MET A 82 -10.19 13.22 6.82
CA MET A 82 -11.32 13.17 7.75
C MET A 82 -11.12 12.15 8.86
N MET A 83 -10.55 10.98 8.56
CA MET A 83 -10.29 9.93 9.55
C MET A 83 -9.23 10.32 10.59
N PHE A 84 -8.17 10.98 10.14
CA PHE A 84 -6.99 11.21 10.99
C PHE A 84 -6.78 12.67 11.39
N GLY A 85 -7.55 13.60 10.83
CA GLY A 85 -7.37 15.04 11.06
C GLY A 85 -6.08 15.62 10.47
N ILE A 86 -5.39 14.84 9.63
CA ILE A 86 -4.11 15.20 9.01
C ILE A 86 -4.21 14.97 7.52
N LYS A 87 -3.92 16.00 6.71
CA LYS A 87 -3.84 15.86 5.26
C LYS A 87 -2.49 15.21 4.90
N PRO A 88 -2.47 14.07 4.20
CA PRO A 88 -1.22 13.49 3.71
C PRO A 88 -0.60 14.32 2.59
N ASP A 89 0.72 14.32 2.51
CA ASP A 89 1.47 14.84 1.34
C ASP A 89 1.50 13.80 0.22
N ILE A 90 1.59 12.52 0.59
CA ILE A 90 1.64 11.39 -0.35
C ILE A 90 0.74 10.27 0.18
N VAL A 91 -0.04 9.67 -0.73
CA VAL A 91 -0.80 8.44 -0.48
C VAL A 91 -0.26 7.34 -1.39
N LEU A 92 0.01 6.17 -0.81
CA LEU A 92 0.45 4.98 -1.54
C LEU A 92 -0.67 3.94 -1.54
N LEU A 93 -1.04 3.44 -2.71
CA LEU A 93 -2.09 2.44 -2.89
C LEU A 93 -1.59 1.27 -3.74
N GLY A 94 -2.03 0.07 -3.43
CA GLY A 94 -1.92 -1.12 -4.26
C GLY A 94 -3.25 -1.49 -4.93
N HIS A 95 -3.64 -2.77 -4.88
CA HIS A 95 -4.92 -3.37 -5.28
C HIS A 95 -5.26 -3.33 -6.78
N ARG A 96 -4.92 -2.26 -7.48
CA ARG A 96 -5.33 -2.06 -8.88
C ARG A 96 -4.44 -2.78 -9.88
N HIS A 97 -3.32 -3.35 -9.40
CA HIS A 97 -2.34 -4.10 -10.20
C HIS A 97 -1.73 -3.31 -11.36
N THR A 98 -1.75 -1.98 -11.28
CA THR A 98 -1.15 -1.07 -12.26
C THR A 98 -0.46 0.08 -11.55
N ASN A 99 0.69 0.49 -12.09
CA ASN A 99 1.34 1.71 -11.67
C ASN A 99 0.53 2.95 -12.08
N GLY A 100 0.57 3.98 -11.29
CA GLY A 100 -0.13 5.22 -11.60
C GLY A 100 0.23 6.35 -10.65
N LEU A 101 0.08 7.58 -11.14
CA LEU A 101 0.26 8.80 -10.37
C LEU A 101 -0.87 9.76 -10.67
N SER A 102 -1.49 10.27 -9.62
CA SER A 102 -2.44 11.38 -9.71
C SER A 102 -2.18 12.41 -8.62
N THR A 103 -2.78 13.59 -8.76
CA THR A 103 -2.71 14.66 -7.75
C THR A 103 -4.13 15.03 -7.34
N VAL A 104 -4.40 14.94 -6.04
CA VAL A 104 -5.70 15.26 -5.44
C VAL A 104 -5.47 16.23 -4.28
N PHE A 105 -6.00 17.45 -4.36
CA PHE A 105 -5.80 18.50 -3.34
C PHE A 105 -4.32 18.69 -2.95
N ASP A 106 -3.43 18.76 -3.96
CA ASP A 106 -1.96 18.85 -3.82
C ASP A 106 -1.27 17.62 -3.23
N THR A 107 -2.01 16.60 -2.80
CA THR A 107 -1.48 15.30 -2.38
C THR A 107 -1.15 14.44 -3.59
N LYS A 108 0.02 13.83 -3.62
CA LYS A 108 0.40 12.82 -4.62
C LYS A 108 -0.20 11.48 -4.25
N VAL A 109 -1.05 10.93 -5.10
CA VAL A 109 -1.62 9.58 -4.95
C VAL A 109 -0.90 8.65 -5.93
N ILE A 110 -0.09 7.76 -5.39
CA ILE A 110 0.74 6.82 -6.12
C ILE A 110 0.12 5.43 -6.00
N GLN A 111 -0.11 4.80 -7.12
CA GLN A 111 -0.50 3.40 -7.20
C GLN A 111 0.70 2.56 -7.59
N SER A 112 0.88 1.41 -6.93
CA SER A 112 1.89 0.43 -7.30
C SER A 112 1.23 -0.83 -7.80
N GLY A 113 1.77 -1.36 -8.89
CA GLY A 113 1.33 -2.60 -9.49
C GLY A 113 1.73 -3.83 -8.68
N CYS A 114 1.51 -5.00 -9.24
CA CYS A 114 1.73 -6.27 -8.59
C CYS A 114 3.08 -6.88 -8.99
N VAL A 115 3.89 -7.30 -8.02
CA VAL A 115 5.20 -7.95 -8.25
C VAL A 115 5.06 -9.26 -9.00
N SER A 116 4.00 -10.02 -8.76
CA SER A 116 3.77 -11.32 -9.41
C SER A 116 3.13 -11.22 -10.80
N GLY A 117 2.68 -10.02 -11.18
CA GLY A 117 1.94 -9.85 -12.43
C GLY A 117 0.58 -10.55 -12.41
N SER A 118 0.25 -11.24 -13.50
CA SER A 118 -1.04 -11.93 -13.69
C SER A 118 -0.96 -13.39 -13.29
N ASP A 119 -1.92 -13.83 -12.48
CA ASP A 119 -2.19 -15.23 -12.15
C ASP A 119 -3.48 -15.72 -12.85
N GLU A 120 -3.85 -16.97 -12.62
CA GLU A 120 -5.08 -17.56 -13.18
C GLU A 120 -6.34 -16.79 -12.77
N TYR A 121 -6.36 -16.24 -11.54
CA TYR A 121 -7.48 -15.43 -11.07
C TYR A 121 -7.56 -14.12 -11.84
N ALA A 122 -6.44 -13.41 -12.02
CA ALA A 122 -6.37 -12.17 -12.80
C ALA A 122 -6.86 -12.38 -14.24
N VAL A 123 -6.46 -13.51 -14.86
CA VAL A 123 -6.94 -13.91 -16.19
C VAL A 123 -8.45 -14.12 -16.18
N SER A 124 -9.01 -14.81 -15.17
CA SER A 124 -10.45 -15.09 -15.07
C SER A 124 -11.30 -13.83 -14.99
N ILE A 125 -10.80 -12.77 -14.35
CA ILE A 125 -11.46 -11.47 -14.22
C ILE A 125 -11.03 -10.45 -15.30
N ARG A 126 -10.23 -10.88 -16.30
CA ARG A 126 -9.71 -10.07 -17.41
C ARG A 126 -8.88 -8.87 -16.97
N LYS A 127 -8.12 -8.99 -15.87
CA LYS A 127 -7.18 -7.98 -15.37
C LYS A 127 -5.75 -8.51 -15.48
N VAL A 128 -5.27 -8.57 -16.71
CA VAL A 128 -3.92 -9.08 -17.03
C VAL A 128 -2.97 -7.90 -17.17
N ASN A 129 -1.97 -7.85 -16.28
CA ASN A 129 -0.91 -6.85 -16.30
C ASN A 129 0.46 -7.52 -16.17
N MET A 130 1.48 -6.88 -16.74
CA MET A 130 2.86 -7.26 -16.49
C MET A 130 3.23 -6.98 -15.02
N PRO A 131 4.17 -7.77 -14.43
CA PRO A 131 4.66 -7.46 -13.11
C PRO A 131 5.33 -6.08 -13.09
N GLU A 132 4.97 -5.25 -12.14
CA GLU A 132 5.48 -3.89 -12.06
C GLU A 132 5.49 -3.36 -10.62
N GLN A 133 6.35 -2.39 -10.37
CA GLN A 133 6.48 -1.72 -9.08
C GLN A 133 6.80 -0.24 -9.28
N THR A 134 6.63 0.56 -8.23
CA THR A 134 7.03 1.96 -8.20
C THR A 134 8.16 2.20 -7.21
N VAL A 135 9.08 3.09 -7.56
CA VAL A 135 10.05 3.67 -6.63
C VAL A 135 9.90 5.18 -6.62
N SER A 136 9.69 5.73 -5.44
CA SER A 136 9.49 7.17 -5.22
C SER A 136 10.72 7.78 -4.56
N VAL A 137 11.22 8.89 -5.10
CA VAL A 137 12.24 9.73 -4.47
C VAL A 137 11.58 10.94 -3.85
N ILE A 138 11.82 11.15 -2.56
CA ILE A 138 11.15 12.19 -1.75
C ILE A 138 12.22 13.04 -1.07
N ASP A 139 12.07 14.36 -1.16
CA ASP A 139 12.84 15.34 -0.41
C ASP A 139 11.93 16.20 0.50
N GLU A 140 12.45 17.26 1.05
CA GLU A 140 11.73 18.21 1.90
C GLU A 140 10.64 19.00 1.16
N ASN A 141 10.67 19.03 -0.18
CA ASN A 141 9.66 19.69 -1.01
C ASN A 141 8.55 18.72 -1.43
N GLY A 142 8.78 17.39 -1.34
CA GLY A 142 7.82 16.34 -1.64
C GLY A 142 8.35 15.30 -2.62
N LEU A 143 7.48 14.83 -3.52
CA LEU A 143 7.84 13.84 -4.55
C LEU A 143 8.72 14.50 -5.63
N VAL A 144 9.99 14.10 -5.69
CA VAL A 144 10.97 14.56 -6.70
C VAL A 144 10.78 13.82 -8.01
N CYS A 145 10.75 12.49 -7.94
CA CYS A 145 10.49 11.64 -9.11
C CYS A 145 9.85 10.31 -8.71
N LEU A 146 9.20 9.71 -9.68
CA LEU A 146 8.61 8.37 -9.60
C LEU A 146 9.17 7.53 -10.73
N TYR A 147 9.74 6.38 -10.39
CA TYR A 147 10.14 5.38 -11.38
C TYR A 147 9.00 4.38 -11.55
N ASP A 148 8.58 4.20 -12.79
CA ASP A 148 7.71 3.13 -13.24
C ASP A 148 8.58 1.97 -13.68
N ILE A 149 8.59 0.88 -12.90
CA ILE A 149 9.50 -0.24 -13.08
C ILE A 149 8.71 -1.46 -13.53
N GLN A 150 8.94 -1.88 -14.77
CA GLN A 150 8.48 -3.19 -15.24
C GLN A 150 9.46 -4.26 -14.81
N LEU A 151 8.93 -5.33 -14.23
CA LEU A 151 9.69 -6.50 -13.79
C LEU A 151 9.60 -7.57 -14.89
N SER A 152 10.69 -8.24 -15.17
CA SER A 152 10.76 -9.33 -16.15
C SER A 152 10.69 -10.69 -15.48
#